data_8b0df54e01eb6bf87eab19b9a4de4f78
#
_entry.id   8b0df54e01eb6bf87eab19b9a4de4f78
#
_cell.length_a   1.000
_cell.length_b   1.000
_cell.length_c   1.000
_cell.angle_alpha   90.00
_cell.angle_beta   90.00
_cell.angle_gamma   90.00
#
_symmetry.space_group_name_H-M   'P 1'
#
loop_
_entity.id
_entity.type
_entity.pdbx_description
1 polymer ?
#
loop_
_entity_poly.entity_id
_entity_poly.type
_entity_poly.pdbx_seq_one_letter_code
_entity_poly.pdbx_strand_id
1 'polypeptide(L)'
;MKRQFLTLLAMLLLSGLLTANAQTNMAGRTYHNPNIIADMMNDATKDLDKKVAEARTKGIAEAEKKKGRKLTGEEIAKLDAEIKKKMAELEAMKKGMKLAITIEFKDDKNLVMKQDTKISDEALKAAGYGWLKRKAMKAALAVVPKSHKGTYVVKGNMIIMTDTDNDKDTLNISQDGKYIKGKLDKKDKPFKLLRIK
;
A
#
# COMPACT_ATOMS: atom_id res chain seq x y z
N MET A 1 -34.86 18.33 -43.30
CA MET A 1 -34.14 18.67 -42.06
C MET A 1 -34.20 17.58 -40.97
N LYS A 2 -35.32 16.95 -40.66
CA LYS A 2 -35.42 15.91 -39.59
C LYS A 2 -34.57 14.62 -39.84
N ARG A 3 -34.42 14.18 -41.10
CA ARG A 3 -33.65 12.97 -41.43
C ARG A 3 -32.13 13.14 -41.28
N GLN A 4 -31.59 14.32 -41.56
CA GLN A 4 -30.14 14.58 -41.40
C GLN A 4 -29.72 14.70 -39.93
N PHE A 5 -30.63 15.21 -39.07
CA PHE A 5 -30.35 15.28 -37.62
C PHE A 5 -30.33 13.91 -36.95
N LEU A 6 -31.22 12.99 -37.40
CA LEU A 6 -31.17 11.60 -36.88
C LEU A 6 -29.92 10.84 -37.30
N THR A 7 -29.40 11.05 -38.51
CA THR A 7 -28.19 10.43 -39.01
C THR A 7 -26.94 10.93 -38.26
N LEU A 8 -26.90 12.26 -37.98
CA LEU A 8 -25.81 12.85 -37.18
C LEU A 8 -25.83 12.37 -35.71
N LEU A 9 -27.00 12.25 -35.12
CA LEU A 9 -27.19 11.73 -33.77
C LEU A 9 -26.80 10.24 -33.66
N ALA A 10 -27.15 9.43 -34.67
CA ALA A 10 -26.76 8.03 -34.75
C ALA A 10 -25.25 7.85 -34.92
N MET A 11 -24.57 8.70 -35.71
CA MET A 11 -23.11 8.70 -35.84
C MET A 11 -22.41 9.13 -34.54
N LEU A 12 -22.95 10.12 -33.81
CA LEU A 12 -22.42 10.54 -32.52
C LEU A 12 -22.59 9.46 -31.43
N LEU A 13 -23.72 8.74 -31.46
CA LEU A 13 -23.94 7.61 -30.55
C LEU A 13 -23.04 6.40 -30.88
N LEU A 14 -22.79 6.13 -32.16
CA LEU A 14 -21.88 5.08 -32.62
C LEU A 14 -20.40 5.43 -32.33
N SER A 15 -19.98 6.69 -32.47
CA SER A 15 -18.63 7.12 -32.12
C SER A 15 -18.40 7.11 -30.61
N GLY A 16 -19.41 7.40 -29.79
CA GLY A 16 -19.34 7.27 -28.33
C GLY A 16 -19.27 5.82 -27.83
N LEU A 17 -19.85 4.87 -28.57
CA LEU A 17 -19.77 3.44 -28.25
C LEU A 17 -18.45 2.78 -28.71
N LEU A 18 -17.77 3.34 -29.68
CA LEU A 18 -16.46 2.82 -30.17
C LEU A 18 -15.26 3.24 -29.32
N THR A 19 -15.40 4.25 -28.44
CA THR A 19 -14.34 4.66 -27.52
C THR A 19 -14.32 3.88 -26.21
N ALA A 20 -15.28 2.96 -25.98
CA ALA A 20 -15.50 2.35 -24.68
C ALA A 20 -14.77 1.02 -24.44
N ASN A 21 -14.04 0.44 -25.41
CA ASN A 21 -13.41 -0.88 -25.21
C ASN A 21 -12.08 -1.08 -25.95
N ALA A 22 -11.22 -0.07 -26.01
CA ALA A 22 -9.82 -0.39 -26.21
C ALA A 22 -9.31 -1.09 -24.94
N GLN A 23 -9.43 -2.41 -24.90
CA GLN A 23 -8.87 -3.22 -23.83
C GLN A 23 -7.39 -2.87 -23.70
N THR A 24 -7.01 -2.26 -22.58
CA THR A 24 -5.64 -1.81 -22.38
C THR A 24 -4.71 -3.00 -22.48
N ASN A 25 -3.92 -3.08 -23.56
CA ASN A 25 -2.95 -4.16 -23.71
C ASN A 25 -1.86 -3.99 -22.63
N MET A 26 -1.76 -4.99 -21.75
CA MET A 26 -0.79 -5.02 -20.65
C MET A 26 0.46 -5.80 -21.02
N ALA A 27 0.45 -6.61 -22.08
CA ALA A 27 1.56 -7.47 -22.47
C ALA A 27 2.89 -6.71 -22.59
N GLY A 28 3.95 -7.25 -22.02
CA GLY A 28 5.28 -6.65 -21.98
C GLY A 28 5.46 -5.51 -20.99
N ARG A 29 4.41 -5.05 -20.29
CA ARG A 29 4.53 -3.98 -19.30
C ARG A 29 5.02 -4.53 -17.97
N THR A 30 5.80 -3.71 -17.28
CA THR A 30 6.30 -4.00 -15.94
C THR A 30 6.02 -2.83 -15.03
N TYR A 31 5.46 -3.12 -13.85
CA TYR A 31 5.16 -2.16 -12.80
C TYR A 31 5.92 -2.51 -11.54
N HIS A 32 6.44 -1.50 -10.87
CA HIS A 32 7.31 -1.69 -9.71
C HIS A 32 7.05 -0.63 -8.63
N ASN A 33 7.17 -1.07 -7.37
CA ASN A 33 7.36 -0.20 -6.22
C ASN A 33 8.50 -0.76 -5.36
N PRO A 34 9.55 0.03 -5.11
CA PRO A 34 10.71 -0.43 -4.34
C PRO A 34 10.44 -0.59 -2.84
N ASN A 35 9.37 0.02 -2.32
CA ASN A 35 9.02 -0.10 -0.91
C ASN A 35 7.58 0.35 -0.59
N ILE A 36 6.63 -0.54 -0.77
CA ILE A 36 5.21 -0.30 -0.47
C ILE A 36 5.00 0.07 1.00
N ILE A 37 5.77 -0.53 1.92
CA ILE A 37 5.66 -0.24 3.36
C ILE A 37 6.03 1.22 3.64
N ALA A 38 7.07 1.75 3.00
CA ALA A 38 7.43 3.16 3.17
C ALA A 38 6.32 4.09 2.69
N ASP A 39 5.67 3.81 1.56
CA ASP A 39 4.56 4.61 1.06
C ASP A 39 3.36 4.57 2.02
N MET A 40 3.00 3.38 2.49
CA MET A 40 1.90 3.20 3.46
C MET A 40 2.20 3.90 4.78
N MET A 41 3.43 3.79 5.29
CA MET A 41 3.85 4.45 6.53
C MET A 41 3.94 5.96 6.37
N ASN A 42 4.45 6.47 5.26
CA ASN A 42 4.47 7.91 4.98
C ASN A 42 3.05 8.49 4.99
N ASP A 43 2.11 7.80 4.38
CA ASP A 43 0.70 8.20 4.38
C ASP A 43 0.08 8.11 5.79
N ALA A 44 0.39 7.06 6.55
CA ALA A 44 -0.11 6.87 7.92
C ALA A 44 0.48 7.91 8.90
N THR A 45 1.73 8.32 8.65
CA THR A 45 2.44 9.32 9.47
C THR A 45 2.24 10.75 8.97
N LYS A 46 1.49 10.95 7.90
CA LYS A 46 1.06 12.28 7.49
C LYS A 46 0.32 12.94 8.66
N ASP A 47 0.70 14.17 9.00
CA ASP A 47 0.20 14.89 10.17
C ASP A 47 0.53 14.21 11.52
N LEU A 48 1.61 13.41 11.57
CA LEU A 48 2.01 12.70 12.79
C LEU A 48 2.25 13.65 13.96
N ASP A 49 2.93 14.76 13.74
CA ASP A 49 3.22 15.76 14.79
C ASP A 49 1.94 16.32 15.40
N LYS A 50 0.93 16.61 14.57
CA LYS A 50 -0.39 17.05 15.04
C LYS A 50 -1.07 15.96 15.88
N LYS A 51 -1.09 14.72 15.38
CA LYS A 51 -1.68 13.58 16.10
C LYS A 51 -0.97 13.30 17.43
N VAL A 52 0.35 13.44 17.46
CA VAL A 52 1.16 13.29 18.67
C VAL A 52 0.83 14.39 19.67
N ALA A 53 0.72 15.65 19.23
CA ALA A 53 0.31 16.75 20.10
C ALA A 53 -1.08 16.56 20.70
N GLU A 54 -2.05 16.12 19.88
CA GLU A 54 -3.40 15.78 20.32
C GLU A 54 -3.41 14.60 21.32
N ALA A 55 -2.65 13.54 21.02
CA ALA A 55 -2.54 12.38 21.90
C ALA A 55 -1.87 12.74 23.24
N ARG A 56 -0.84 13.60 23.21
CA ARG A 56 -0.19 14.13 24.40
C ARG A 56 -1.16 14.91 25.29
N THR A 57 -1.92 15.82 24.70
CA THR A 57 -2.92 16.63 25.42
C THR A 57 -3.98 15.73 26.06
N LYS A 58 -4.52 14.75 25.30
CA LYS A 58 -5.49 13.78 25.84
C LYS A 58 -4.90 12.91 26.94
N GLY A 59 -3.67 12.42 26.76
CA GLY A 59 -2.97 11.59 27.74
C GLY A 59 -2.74 12.30 29.06
N ILE A 60 -2.38 13.61 29.03
CA ILE A 60 -2.26 14.44 30.22
C ILE A 60 -3.62 14.56 30.91
N ALA A 61 -4.67 14.96 30.18
CA ALA A 61 -6.02 15.13 30.74
C ALA A 61 -6.57 13.85 31.37
N GLU A 62 -6.38 12.69 30.74
CA GLU A 62 -6.80 11.39 31.26
C GLU A 62 -6.02 11.00 32.53
N ALA A 63 -4.72 11.24 32.56
CA ALA A 63 -3.89 10.96 33.73
C ALA A 63 -4.23 11.85 34.90
N GLU A 64 -4.50 13.14 34.67
CA GLU A 64 -4.97 14.08 35.70
C GLU A 64 -6.33 13.68 36.25
N LYS A 65 -7.27 13.27 35.37
CA LYS A 65 -8.58 12.77 35.76
C LYS A 65 -8.47 11.53 36.66
N LYS A 66 -7.60 10.57 36.29
CA LYS A 66 -7.37 9.35 37.08
C LYS A 66 -6.76 9.62 38.45
N LYS A 67 -5.90 10.62 38.55
CA LYS A 67 -5.20 11.00 39.80
C LYS A 67 -5.98 11.99 40.67
N GLY A 68 -7.02 12.59 40.13
CA GLY A 68 -7.78 13.64 40.82
C GLY A 68 -6.96 14.95 41.08
N ARG A 69 -5.81 15.11 40.41
CA ARG A 69 -4.93 16.28 40.51
C ARG A 69 -4.19 16.54 39.19
N LYS A 70 -3.64 17.73 39.06
CA LYS A 70 -2.74 18.06 37.96
C LYS A 70 -1.45 17.23 38.02
N LEU A 71 -0.91 16.88 36.86
CA LEU A 71 0.38 16.23 36.75
C LEU A 71 1.51 17.17 37.16
N THR A 72 2.52 16.64 37.81
CA THR A 72 3.77 17.36 38.09
C THR A 72 4.62 17.50 36.84
N GLY A 73 5.59 18.40 36.84
CA GLY A 73 6.54 18.55 35.72
C GLY A 73 7.31 17.25 35.42
N GLU A 74 7.68 16.49 36.46
CA GLU A 74 8.35 15.19 36.27
C GLU A 74 7.44 14.13 35.61
N GLU A 75 6.15 14.11 35.96
CA GLU A 75 5.18 13.18 35.37
C GLU A 75 4.94 13.51 33.89
N ILE A 76 4.89 14.80 33.55
CA ILE A 76 4.79 15.26 32.16
C ILE A 76 6.08 14.90 31.40
N ALA A 77 7.25 15.12 31.99
CA ALA A 77 8.52 14.77 31.36
C ALA A 77 8.65 13.25 31.08
N LYS A 78 8.13 12.38 31.96
CA LYS A 78 8.08 10.94 31.72
C LYS A 78 7.18 10.60 30.55
N LEU A 79 5.99 11.21 30.47
CA LEU A 79 5.08 11.01 29.34
C LEU A 79 5.73 11.45 28.01
N ASP A 80 6.40 12.62 28.01
CA ASP A 80 7.09 13.12 26.83
C ASP A 80 8.25 12.21 26.41
N ALA A 81 8.98 11.65 27.36
CA ALA A 81 10.04 10.64 27.09
C ALA A 81 9.47 9.35 26.47
N GLU A 82 8.32 8.87 26.95
CA GLU A 82 7.64 7.71 26.36
C GLU A 82 7.16 7.99 24.94
N ILE A 83 6.57 9.15 24.71
CA ILE A 83 6.17 9.58 23.36
C ILE A 83 7.38 9.62 22.43
N LYS A 84 8.47 10.26 22.84
CA LYS A 84 9.72 10.33 22.07
C LYS A 84 10.28 8.94 21.76
N LYS A 85 10.23 8.02 22.72
CA LYS A 85 10.66 6.64 22.53
C LYS A 85 9.79 5.95 21.47
N LYS A 86 8.46 6.08 21.54
CA LYS A 86 7.54 5.49 20.57
C LYS A 86 7.72 6.05 19.17
N MET A 87 8.01 7.33 19.04
CA MET A 87 8.35 7.96 17.77
C MET A 87 9.65 7.38 17.17
N ALA A 88 10.68 7.20 17.99
CA ALA A 88 11.93 6.60 17.56
C ALA A 88 11.73 5.13 17.12
N GLU A 89 10.92 4.36 17.83
CA GLU A 89 10.54 2.99 17.47
C GLU A 89 9.82 2.96 16.12
N LEU A 90 8.87 3.87 15.87
CA LEU A 90 8.15 3.99 14.60
C LEU A 90 9.10 4.31 13.43
N GLU A 91 10.02 5.25 13.63
CA GLU A 91 11.03 5.60 12.63
C GLU A 91 11.99 4.43 12.35
N ALA A 92 12.39 3.69 13.37
CA ALA A 92 13.23 2.49 13.19
C ALA A 92 12.49 1.42 12.37
N MET A 93 11.19 1.19 12.63
CA MET A 93 10.35 0.27 11.84
C MET A 93 10.25 0.75 10.39
N LYS A 94 9.95 2.04 10.17
CA LYS A 94 9.83 2.64 8.84
C LYS A 94 11.11 2.47 8.01
N LYS A 95 12.27 2.71 8.61
CA LYS A 95 13.59 2.56 7.96
C LYS A 95 13.99 1.10 7.74
N GLY A 96 13.63 0.24 8.66
CA GLY A 96 14.09 -1.15 8.68
C GLY A 96 13.17 -2.15 7.99
N MET A 97 11.96 -1.74 7.56
CA MET A 97 11.02 -2.61 6.87
C MET A 97 10.89 -2.21 5.40
N LYS A 98 11.09 -3.16 4.49
CA LYS A 98 10.95 -2.96 3.04
C LYS A 98 10.15 -4.09 2.43
N LEU A 99 9.22 -3.74 1.56
CA LEU A 99 8.50 -4.66 0.69
C LEU A 99 8.50 -4.06 -0.72
N ALA A 100 9.36 -4.61 -1.58
CA ALA A 100 9.34 -4.30 -2.99
C ALA A 100 8.40 -5.26 -3.72
N ILE A 101 7.58 -4.75 -4.62
CA ILE A 101 6.73 -5.55 -5.49
C ILE A 101 6.99 -5.15 -6.93
N THR A 102 7.11 -6.17 -7.78
CA THR A 102 7.20 -6.01 -9.24
C THR A 102 6.14 -6.93 -9.87
N ILE A 103 5.36 -6.40 -10.80
CA ILE A 103 4.41 -7.18 -11.60
C ILE A 103 4.82 -7.06 -13.06
N GLU A 104 5.14 -8.19 -13.67
CA GLU A 104 5.51 -8.32 -15.08
C GLU A 104 4.38 -9.00 -15.84
N PHE A 105 3.73 -8.31 -16.74
CA PHE A 105 2.73 -8.86 -17.66
C PHE A 105 3.46 -9.47 -18.84
N LYS A 106 3.60 -10.80 -18.88
CA LYS A 106 4.43 -11.52 -19.86
C LYS A 106 3.84 -11.52 -21.25
N ASP A 107 2.55 -11.76 -21.32
CA ASP A 107 1.75 -11.80 -22.55
C ASP A 107 0.34 -11.25 -22.26
N ASP A 108 -0.67 -11.60 -23.04
CA ASP A 108 -2.06 -11.16 -22.92
C ASP A 108 -2.85 -11.86 -21.80
N LYS A 109 -2.27 -12.86 -21.15
CA LYS A 109 -2.93 -13.69 -20.10
C LYS A 109 -2.07 -13.93 -18.87
N ASN A 110 -0.75 -14.02 -19.03
CA ASN A 110 0.16 -14.46 -18.00
C ASN A 110 0.91 -13.29 -17.34
N LEU A 111 1.07 -13.37 -16.04
CA LEU A 111 1.89 -12.46 -15.27
C LEU A 111 2.83 -13.18 -14.31
N VAL A 112 3.85 -12.46 -13.89
CA VAL A 112 4.73 -12.87 -12.79
C VAL A 112 4.77 -11.73 -11.79
N MET A 113 4.40 -12.00 -10.55
CA MET A 113 4.59 -11.10 -9.43
C MET A 113 5.85 -11.50 -8.67
N LYS A 114 6.75 -10.56 -8.47
CA LYS A 114 7.95 -10.71 -7.66
C LYS A 114 7.83 -9.86 -6.42
N GLN A 115 8.22 -10.41 -5.27
CA GLN A 115 8.28 -9.70 -4.01
C GLN A 115 9.65 -9.86 -3.36
N ASP A 116 10.17 -8.77 -2.79
CA ASP A 116 11.38 -8.77 -1.97
C ASP A 116 11.08 -8.08 -0.65
N THR A 117 10.98 -8.90 0.41
CA THR A 117 10.69 -8.43 1.76
C THR A 117 11.96 -8.46 2.59
N LYS A 118 12.31 -7.32 3.21
CA LYS A 118 13.45 -7.18 4.12
C LYS A 118 12.98 -6.56 5.42
N ILE A 119 13.41 -7.15 6.54
CA ILE A 119 13.16 -6.60 7.87
C ILE A 119 14.48 -6.60 8.64
N SER A 120 14.90 -5.42 9.09
CA SER A 120 16.10 -5.28 9.90
C SER A 120 15.87 -5.77 11.33
N ASP A 121 16.96 -6.13 12.03
CA ASP A 121 16.88 -6.53 13.44
C ASP A 121 16.43 -5.39 14.34
N GLU A 122 16.86 -4.17 14.01
CA GLU A 122 16.48 -2.94 14.70
C GLU A 122 14.98 -2.68 14.58
N ALA A 123 14.39 -2.87 13.40
CA ALA A 123 12.96 -2.71 13.21
C ALA A 123 12.14 -3.72 14.02
N LEU A 124 12.59 -4.98 14.03
CA LEU A 124 11.95 -6.02 14.84
C LEU A 124 12.10 -5.76 16.34
N LYS A 125 13.25 -5.26 16.77
CA LYS A 125 13.49 -4.86 18.16
C LYS A 125 12.62 -3.67 18.55
N ALA A 126 12.52 -2.66 17.68
CA ALA A 126 11.64 -1.50 17.87
C ALA A 126 10.15 -1.90 17.96
N ALA A 127 9.75 -2.94 17.22
CA ALA A 127 8.41 -3.53 17.31
C ALA A 127 8.19 -4.38 18.58
N GLY A 128 9.17 -4.45 19.49
CA GLY A 128 9.05 -5.14 20.77
C GLY A 128 9.29 -6.66 20.71
N TYR A 129 9.78 -7.19 19.57
CA TYR A 129 10.05 -8.62 19.46
C TYR A 129 11.34 -9.02 20.19
N GLY A 130 11.26 -10.03 21.08
CA GLY A 130 12.40 -10.65 21.71
C GLY A 130 13.31 -11.37 20.71
N TRP A 131 14.57 -11.66 21.09
CA TRP A 131 15.58 -12.23 20.22
C TRP A 131 15.14 -13.51 19.48
N LEU A 132 14.49 -14.44 20.18
CA LEU A 132 14.04 -15.70 19.58
C LEU A 132 12.99 -15.47 18.49
N LYS A 133 11.99 -14.60 18.76
CA LYS A 133 10.98 -14.23 17.78
C LYS A 133 11.57 -13.53 16.56
N ARG A 134 12.56 -12.65 16.76
CA ARG A 134 13.26 -11.98 15.64
C ARG A 134 13.94 -12.98 14.72
N LYS A 135 14.65 -13.97 15.28
CA LYS A 135 15.27 -15.05 14.49
C LYS A 135 14.23 -15.88 13.73
N ALA A 136 13.15 -16.27 14.40
CA ALA A 136 12.06 -17.04 13.77
C ALA A 136 11.40 -16.26 12.62
N MET A 137 11.13 -14.96 12.78
CA MET A 137 10.55 -14.13 11.72
C MET A 137 11.48 -13.99 10.53
N LYS A 138 12.78 -13.78 10.74
CA LYS A 138 13.77 -13.73 9.65
C LYS A 138 13.86 -15.05 8.91
N ALA A 139 13.86 -16.19 9.62
CA ALA A 139 13.84 -17.51 9.00
C ALA A 139 12.56 -17.73 8.19
N ALA A 140 11.39 -17.36 8.72
CA ALA A 140 10.12 -17.46 8.01
C ALA A 140 10.13 -16.63 6.71
N LEU A 141 10.65 -15.39 6.75
CA LEU A 141 10.77 -14.55 5.56
C LEU A 141 11.73 -15.11 4.50
N ALA A 142 12.75 -15.84 4.91
CA ALA A 142 13.71 -16.43 3.98
C ALA A 142 13.11 -17.55 3.12
N VAL A 143 12.04 -18.21 3.60
CA VAL A 143 11.35 -19.30 2.88
C VAL A 143 10.11 -18.83 2.11
N VAL A 144 9.71 -17.56 2.24
CA VAL A 144 8.59 -17.00 1.45
C VAL A 144 8.98 -17.00 -0.03
N PRO A 145 8.15 -17.55 -0.92
CA PRO A 145 8.42 -17.53 -2.35
C PRO A 145 8.58 -16.08 -2.85
N LYS A 146 9.70 -15.81 -3.51
CA LYS A 146 10.00 -14.47 -4.06
C LYS A 146 9.29 -14.17 -5.37
N SER A 147 8.68 -15.18 -5.97
CA SER A 147 8.03 -15.06 -7.27
C SER A 147 6.80 -15.95 -7.32
N HIS A 148 5.69 -15.38 -7.78
CA HIS A 148 4.42 -16.05 -8.00
C HIS A 148 4.01 -15.87 -9.45
N LYS A 149 3.59 -16.95 -10.09
CA LYS A 149 2.99 -16.93 -11.43
C LYS A 149 1.48 -16.86 -11.29
N GLY A 150 0.82 -16.22 -12.23
CA GLY A 150 -0.63 -16.14 -12.27
C GLY A 150 -1.11 -15.73 -13.65
N THR A 151 -2.40 -15.65 -13.77
CA THR A 151 -3.09 -15.16 -14.96
C THR A 151 -3.78 -13.84 -14.66
N TYR A 152 -4.16 -13.12 -15.69
CA TYR A 152 -4.92 -11.89 -15.53
C TYR A 152 -5.93 -11.66 -16.66
N VAL A 153 -6.94 -10.85 -16.34
CA VAL A 153 -7.90 -10.34 -17.30
C VAL A 153 -8.08 -8.84 -17.05
N VAL A 154 -8.10 -8.06 -18.14
CA VAL A 154 -8.39 -6.62 -18.05
C VAL A 154 -9.87 -6.39 -18.35
N LYS A 155 -10.55 -5.64 -17.47
CA LYS A 155 -11.93 -5.19 -17.62
C LYS A 155 -12.01 -3.68 -17.40
N GLY A 156 -12.05 -2.91 -18.49
CA GLY A 156 -11.98 -1.45 -18.41
C GLY A 156 -10.64 -1.01 -17.80
N ASN A 157 -10.70 -0.33 -16.66
CA ASN A 157 -9.52 0.09 -15.90
C ASN A 157 -9.12 -0.87 -14.76
N MET A 158 -9.74 -2.04 -14.68
CA MET A 158 -9.45 -3.05 -13.68
C MET A 158 -8.64 -4.20 -14.28
N ILE A 159 -7.65 -4.66 -13.54
CA ILE A 159 -6.88 -5.87 -13.80
C ILE A 159 -7.26 -6.86 -12.72
N ILE A 160 -7.88 -7.97 -13.10
CA ILE A 160 -8.21 -9.07 -12.20
C ILE A 160 -7.11 -10.09 -12.36
N MET A 161 -6.30 -10.28 -11.32
CA MET A 161 -5.25 -11.28 -11.26
C MET A 161 -5.80 -12.54 -10.60
N THR A 162 -5.37 -13.70 -11.06
CA THR A 162 -5.69 -15.00 -10.46
C THR A 162 -4.38 -15.75 -10.27
N ASP A 163 -4.09 -16.15 -9.04
CA ASP A 163 -2.90 -16.93 -8.74
C ASP A 163 -3.10 -18.45 -9.01
N THR A 164 -2.11 -19.26 -8.65
CA THR A 164 -2.13 -20.71 -8.83
C THR A 164 -3.15 -21.40 -7.94
N ASP A 165 -3.57 -20.78 -6.84
CA ASP A 165 -4.53 -21.32 -5.88
C ASP A 165 -5.97 -20.86 -6.18
N ASN A 166 -6.16 -20.15 -7.31
CA ASN A 166 -7.41 -19.52 -7.76
C ASN A 166 -7.87 -18.33 -6.90
N ASP A 167 -7.01 -17.79 -6.04
CA ASP A 167 -7.28 -16.56 -5.36
C ASP A 167 -7.23 -15.37 -6.32
N LYS A 168 -8.14 -14.42 -6.11
CA LYS A 168 -8.31 -13.28 -7.02
C LYS A 168 -8.03 -11.97 -6.32
N ASP A 169 -7.14 -11.20 -6.95
CA ASP A 169 -6.84 -9.83 -6.59
C ASP A 169 -7.19 -8.86 -7.71
N THR A 170 -7.55 -7.64 -7.34
CA THR A 170 -7.90 -6.59 -8.30
C THR A 170 -6.99 -5.39 -8.15
N LEU A 171 -6.42 -4.98 -9.29
CA LEU A 171 -5.66 -3.74 -9.42
C LEU A 171 -6.41 -2.76 -10.31
N ASN A 172 -6.22 -1.48 -10.08
CA ASN A 172 -6.77 -0.41 -10.92
C ASN A 172 -5.63 0.24 -11.71
N ILE A 173 -5.75 0.28 -13.04
CA ILE A 173 -4.81 0.98 -13.91
C ILE A 173 -5.20 2.45 -14.06
N SER A 174 -4.21 3.35 -14.08
CA SER A 174 -4.43 4.76 -14.42
C SER A 174 -4.80 4.92 -15.89
N GLN A 175 -5.55 5.97 -16.22
CA GLN A 175 -5.98 6.24 -17.60
C GLN A 175 -4.80 6.35 -18.59
N ASP A 176 -3.68 6.92 -18.16
CA ASP A 176 -2.43 7.04 -18.94
C ASP A 176 -1.55 5.78 -18.89
N GLY A 177 -1.94 4.75 -18.16
CA GLY A 177 -1.20 3.49 -18.02
C GLY A 177 0.14 3.62 -17.29
N LYS A 178 0.44 4.76 -16.66
CA LYS A 178 1.72 5.00 -15.96
C LYS A 178 1.83 4.32 -14.62
N TYR A 179 0.72 3.97 -14.00
CA TYR A 179 0.73 3.26 -12.74
C TYR A 179 -0.48 2.34 -12.58
N ILE A 180 -0.34 1.38 -11.69
CA ILE A 180 -1.44 0.56 -11.18
C ILE A 180 -1.55 0.77 -9.66
N LYS A 181 -2.77 0.64 -9.13
CA LYS A 181 -3.07 0.70 -7.70
C LYS A 181 -3.69 -0.60 -7.23
N GLY A 182 -3.28 -1.05 -6.05
CA GLY A 182 -3.85 -2.21 -5.37
C GLY A 182 -3.94 -1.98 -3.87
N LYS A 183 -4.45 -2.97 -3.15
CA LYS A 183 -4.50 -2.99 -1.68
C LYS A 183 -3.94 -4.32 -1.21
N LEU A 184 -3.23 -4.33 -0.08
CA LEU A 184 -2.79 -5.57 0.57
C LEU A 184 -3.95 -6.22 1.34
N ASP A 185 -4.84 -5.40 1.93
CA ASP A 185 -6.09 -5.82 2.57
C ASP A 185 -7.20 -4.83 2.19
N LYS A 186 -8.47 -5.26 2.31
CA LYS A 186 -9.65 -4.42 2.03
C LYS A 186 -9.68 -3.13 2.86
N LYS A 187 -9.13 -3.16 4.07
CA LYS A 187 -9.05 -2.00 4.98
C LYS A 187 -7.85 -1.10 4.74
N ASP A 188 -6.86 -1.57 3.97
CA ASP A 188 -5.64 -0.82 3.74
C ASP A 188 -5.84 0.32 2.73
N LYS A 189 -4.98 1.33 2.85
CA LYS A 189 -4.82 2.33 1.81
C LYS A 189 -4.21 1.69 0.56
N PRO A 190 -4.61 2.14 -0.63
CA PRO A 190 -4.06 1.59 -1.85
C PRO A 190 -2.58 1.94 -1.98
N PHE A 191 -1.78 0.94 -2.32
CA PHE A 191 -0.41 1.13 -2.78
C PHE A 191 -0.37 1.42 -4.29
N LYS A 192 0.74 1.98 -4.75
CA LYS A 192 0.95 2.36 -6.15
C LYS A 192 2.21 1.68 -6.69
N LEU A 193 2.08 1.04 -7.86
CA LEU A 193 3.22 0.54 -8.62
C LEU A 193 3.38 1.42 -9.87
N LEU A 194 4.57 1.94 -10.10
CA LEU A 194 4.89 2.75 -11.26
C LEU A 194 5.32 1.87 -12.43
N ARG A 195 4.93 2.24 -13.65
CA ARG A 195 5.39 1.58 -14.85
C ARG A 195 6.87 1.89 -15.08
N ILE A 196 7.67 0.84 -15.30
CA ILE A 196 9.11 0.93 -15.57
C ILE A 196 9.48 0.39 -16.97
N LYS A 197 8.54 -0.31 -17.60
CA LYS A 197 8.68 -0.83 -18.98
C LYS A 197 7.31 -0.86 -19.65
#